data_c1f509aeadc77510b8fd84add7fda4d9
#
_entry.id   c1f509aeadc77510b8fd84add7fda4d9
#
_cell.length_a   1.000
_cell.length_b   1.000
_cell.length_c   1.000
_cell.angle_alpha   90.00
_cell.angle_beta   90.00
_cell.angle_gamma   90.00
#
_symmetry.space_group_name_H-M   'P 1'
#
loop_
_entity.id
_entity.type
_entity.pdbx_description
1 polymer ?
#
loop_
_entity_poly.entity_id
_entity_poly.type
_entity_poly.pdbx_seq_one_letter_code
_entity_poly.pdbx_strand_id
1 'polypeptide(L)'
;QIEQAAASRNLQIEQMNNALKDRYTQQRDAVKRERNQLMMQNQTDRRVYQDSIETSDRQKIRNAEAANRVYVAEQSQLNEKRKEASFAAQTALAKSIGAKGAILASGRTGQSVGLLALDTERQAGVQEAQAKAMLQADTDTALIAMDNAFQANLDGNRQAEAKVGFNPEMPYLPPMPEVPNFVGFEIPT
;
A
#
# COMPACT_ATOMS: atom_id res chain seq x y z
N GLN A 1 -16.90 -45.82 72.51
CA GLN A 1 -16.52 -44.36 72.47
C GLN A 1 -15.44 -44.05 71.45
N ILE A 2 -14.42 -44.92 71.26
CA ILE A 2 -13.32 -44.72 70.31
C ILE A 2 -13.83 -44.77 68.87
N GLU A 3 -14.75 -45.69 68.52
CA GLU A 3 -15.32 -45.80 67.17
C GLU A 3 -16.20 -44.59 66.81
N GLN A 4 -16.91 -44.02 67.74
CA GLN A 4 -17.72 -42.81 67.53
C GLN A 4 -16.85 -41.58 67.34
N ALA A 5 -15.74 -41.50 68.06
CA ALA A 5 -14.76 -40.41 67.85
C ALA A 5 -14.05 -40.52 66.53
N ALA A 6 -13.69 -41.73 66.08
CA ALA A 6 -13.10 -41.95 64.72
C ALA A 6 -14.10 -41.65 63.60
N ALA A 7 -15.38 -42.05 63.77
CA ALA A 7 -16.42 -41.74 62.78
C ALA A 7 -16.67 -40.23 62.62
N SER A 8 -16.68 -39.47 63.73
CA SER A 8 -16.86 -38.01 63.66
C SER A 8 -15.67 -37.30 63.04
N ARG A 9 -14.43 -37.75 63.27
CA ARG A 9 -13.23 -37.22 62.60
C ARG A 9 -13.21 -37.53 61.10
N ASN A 10 -13.58 -38.74 60.72
CA ASN A 10 -13.68 -39.12 59.32
C ASN A 10 -14.72 -38.28 58.57
N LEU A 11 -15.85 -37.95 59.20
CA LEU A 11 -16.84 -37.02 58.62
C LEU A 11 -16.28 -35.62 58.43
N GLN A 12 -15.47 -35.13 59.40
CA GLN A 12 -14.81 -33.83 59.27
C GLN A 12 -13.75 -33.84 58.16
N ILE A 13 -12.98 -34.91 58.02
CA ILE A 13 -12.00 -35.10 56.97
C ILE A 13 -12.70 -35.10 55.58
N GLU A 14 -13.82 -35.81 55.45
CA GLU A 14 -14.63 -35.83 54.24
C GLU A 14 -15.14 -34.45 53.87
N GLN A 15 -15.70 -33.70 54.82
CA GLN A 15 -16.17 -32.33 54.59
C GLN A 15 -15.02 -31.41 54.15
N MET A 16 -13.86 -31.52 54.78
CA MET A 16 -12.68 -30.76 54.43
C MET A 16 -12.18 -31.11 53.02
N ASN A 17 -12.11 -32.39 52.71
CA ASN A 17 -11.71 -32.83 51.37
C ASN A 17 -12.68 -32.38 50.27
N ASN A 18 -13.98 -32.41 50.53
CA ASN A 18 -15.01 -31.90 49.64
C ASN A 18 -14.86 -30.38 49.42
N ALA A 19 -14.64 -29.62 50.49
CA ALA A 19 -14.40 -28.17 50.38
C ALA A 19 -13.12 -27.82 49.60
N LEU A 20 -12.03 -28.60 49.76
CA LEU A 20 -10.79 -28.47 48.99
C LEU A 20 -11.02 -28.77 47.50
N LYS A 21 -11.76 -29.84 47.22
CA LYS A 21 -12.13 -30.24 45.84
C LYS A 21 -12.96 -29.17 45.14
N ASP A 22 -13.96 -28.60 45.85
CA ASP A 22 -14.80 -27.56 45.29
C ASP A 22 -14.01 -26.29 45.01
N ARG A 23 -13.15 -25.84 45.92
CA ARG A 23 -12.25 -24.70 45.71
C ARG A 23 -11.32 -24.93 44.53
N TYR A 24 -10.69 -26.10 44.46
CA TYR A 24 -9.83 -26.46 43.34
C TYR A 24 -10.57 -26.42 41.99
N THR A 25 -11.79 -27.00 41.97
CA THR A 25 -12.62 -27.01 40.76
C THR A 25 -12.99 -25.61 40.32
N GLN A 26 -13.41 -24.74 41.26
CA GLN A 26 -13.72 -23.35 40.99
C GLN A 26 -12.51 -22.57 40.45
N GLN A 27 -11.34 -22.71 41.09
CA GLN A 27 -10.10 -22.06 40.63
C GLN A 27 -9.69 -22.57 39.27
N ARG A 28 -9.70 -23.88 39.03
CA ARG A 28 -9.38 -24.48 37.75
C ARG A 28 -10.29 -23.99 36.62
N ASP A 29 -11.59 -23.92 36.90
CA ASP A 29 -12.56 -23.48 35.88
C ASP A 29 -12.49 -21.98 35.65
N ALA A 30 -12.13 -21.17 36.66
CA ALA A 30 -11.81 -19.76 36.49
C ALA A 30 -10.60 -19.54 35.59
N VAL A 31 -9.48 -20.23 35.87
CA VAL A 31 -8.26 -20.18 35.07
C VAL A 31 -8.52 -20.67 33.65
N LYS A 32 -9.29 -21.74 33.46
CA LYS A 32 -9.66 -22.20 32.10
C LYS A 32 -10.43 -21.14 31.31
N ARG A 33 -11.38 -20.47 31.93
CA ARG A 33 -12.15 -19.39 31.28
C ARG A 33 -11.23 -18.24 30.87
N GLU A 34 -10.35 -17.80 31.76
CA GLU A 34 -9.37 -16.75 31.50
C GLU A 34 -8.44 -17.11 30.35
N ARG A 35 -7.86 -18.33 30.37
CA ARG A 35 -7.02 -18.83 29.28
C ARG A 35 -7.75 -18.84 27.93
N ASN A 36 -9.00 -19.30 27.93
CA ASN A 36 -9.81 -19.32 26.71
C ASN A 36 -10.09 -17.90 26.20
N GLN A 37 -10.39 -16.95 27.09
CA GLN A 37 -10.58 -15.54 26.70
C GLN A 37 -9.31 -14.95 26.09
N LEU A 38 -8.15 -15.14 26.73
CA LEU A 38 -6.86 -14.67 26.21
C LEU A 38 -6.52 -15.28 24.84
N MET A 39 -6.80 -16.57 24.68
CA MET A 39 -6.59 -17.25 23.39
C MET A 39 -7.52 -16.73 22.30
N MET A 40 -8.80 -16.51 22.60
CA MET A 40 -9.76 -15.93 21.65
C MET A 40 -9.40 -14.50 21.27
N GLN A 41 -8.99 -13.70 22.25
CA GLN A 41 -8.53 -12.34 22.00
C GLN A 41 -7.29 -12.34 21.08
N ASN A 42 -6.28 -13.14 21.41
CA ASN A 42 -5.08 -13.26 20.54
C ASN A 42 -5.42 -13.71 19.12
N GLN A 43 -6.38 -14.64 18.99
CA GLN A 43 -6.83 -15.06 17.66
C GLN A 43 -7.51 -13.93 16.88
N THR A 44 -8.32 -13.12 17.57
CA THR A 44 -8.96 -11.94 16.97
C THR A 44 -7.91 -10.91 16.55
N ASP A 45 -6.96 -10.59 17.43
CA ASP A 45 -5.89 -9.63 17.17
C ASP A 45 -5.03 -10.07 15.97
N ARG A 46 -4.72 -11.36 15.88
CA ARG A 46 -4.01 -11.92 14.72
C ARG A 46 -4.78 -11.77 13.41
N ARG A 47 -6.10 -11.98 13.43
CA ARG A 47 -6.94 -11.76 12.24
C ARG A 47 -6.91 -10.29 11.82
N VAL A 48 -7.11 -9.38 12.78
CA VAL A 48 -7.05 -7.93 12.52
C VAL A 48 -5.70 -7.53 11.93
N TYR A 49 -4.61 -8.08 12.47
CA TYR A 49 -3.27 -7.87 11.92
C TYR A 49 -3.13 -8.37 10.48
N GLN A 50 -3.58 -9.60 10.19
CA GLN A 50 -3.56 -10.17 8.83
C GLN A 50 -4.41 -9.34 7.84
N ASP A 51 -5.61 -8.94 8.25
CA ASP A 51 -6.49 -8.08 7.45
C ASP A 51 -5.85 -6.71 7.17
N SER A 52 -5.10 -6.17 8.14
CA SER A 52 -4.39 -4.89 7.97
C SER A 52 -3.26 -5.00 6.95
N ILE A 53 -2.49 -6.11 6.94
CA ILE A 53 -1.47 -6.39 5.92
C ILE A 53 -2.12 -6.50 4.54
N GLU A 54 -3.15 -7.31 4.40
CA GLU A 54 -3.84 -7.51 3.11
C GLU A 54 -4.42 -6.20 2.58
N THR A 55 -5.00 -5.37 3.45
CA THR A 55 -5.52 -4.05 3.09
C THR A 55 -4.40 -3.11 2.64
N SER A 56 -3.24 -3.14 3.33
CA SER A 56 -2.06 -2.38 2.94
C SER A 56 -1.55 -2.79 1.56
N ASP A 57 -1.44 -4.09 1.31
CA ASP A 57 -0.95 -4.61 0.02
C ASP A 57 -1.90 -4.26 -1.13
N ARG A 58 -3.20 -4.39 -0.93
CA ARG A 58 -4.22 -3.94 -1.90
C ARG A 58 -4.12 -2.43 -2.18
N GLN A 59 -3.82 -1.63 -1.15
CA GLN A 59 -3.63 -0.19 -1.33
C GLN A 59 -2.37 0.12 -2.13
N LYS A 60 -1.25 -0.55 -1.88
CA LYS A 60 0.00 -0.41 -2.65
C LYS A 60 -0.21 -0.76 -4.13
N ILE A 61 -0.95 -1.83 -4.41
CA ILE A 61 -1.28 -2.20 -5.80
C ILE A 61 -2.08 -1.08 -6.47
N ARG A 62 -3.12 -0.56 -5.81
CA ARG A 62 -3.93 0.56 -6.35
C ARG A 62 -3.10 1.83 -6.59
N ASN A 63 -2.17 2.15 -5.68
CA ASN A 63 -1.28 3.29 -5.83
C ASN A 63 -0.36 3.11 -7.06
N ALA A 64 0.20 1.91 -7.24
CA ALA A 64 1.04 1.59 -8.40
C ALA A 64 0.24 1.64 -9.71
N GLU A 65 -0.99 1.13 -9.74
CA GLU A 65 -1.87 1.21 -10.91
C GLU A 65 -2.23 2.67 -11.24
N ALA A 66 -2.51 3.50 -10.23
CA ALA A 66 -2.80 4.91 -10.43
C ALA A 66 -1.61 5.65 -11.04
N ALA A 67 -0.39 5.44 -10.52
CA ALA A 67 0.84 6.00 -11.08
C ALA A 67 1.06 5.52 -12.52
N ASN A 68 0.90 4.22 -12.78
CA ASN A 68 1.07 3.66 -14.13
C ASN A 68 0.09 4.28 -15.15
N ARG A 69 -1.16 4.54 -14.77
CA ARG A 69 -2.13 5.21 -15.65
C ARG A 69 -1.65 6.61 -16.04
N VAL A 70 -1.07 7.37 -15.11
CA VAL A 70 -0.49 8.69 -15.43
C VAL A 70 0.67 8.53 -16.39
N TYR A 71 1.60 7.62 -16.15
CA TYR A 71 2.73 7.36 -17.06
C TYR A 71 2.27 7.03 -18.49
N VAL A 72 1.30 6.13 -18.63
CA VAL A 72 0.77 5.74 -19.95
C VAL A 72 0.07 6.91 -20.63
N ALA A 73 -0.71 7.71 -19.89
CA ALA A 73 -1.40 8.88 -20.44
C ALA A 73 -0.40 9.94 -20.93
N GLU A 74 0.58 10.29 -20.11
CA GLU A 74 1.61 11.28 -20.46
C GLU A 74 2.46 10.81 -21.65
N GLN A 75 2.83 9.53 -21.68
CA GLN A 75 3.58 8.97 -22.81
C GLN A 75 2.76 9.00 -24.09
N SER A 76 1.45 8.74 -24.03
CA SER A 76 0.57 8.83 -25.20
C SER A 76 0.48 10.27 -25.71
N GLN A 77 0.26 11.24 -24.82
CA GLN A 77 0.20 12.67 -25.17
C GLN A 77 1.52 13.15 -25.78
N LEU A 78 2.67 12.78 -25.21
CA LEU A 78 3.98 13.11 -25.77
C LEU A 78 4.17 12.54 -27.17
N ASN A 79 3.71 11.32 -27.43
CA ASN A 79 3.79 10.74 -28.76
C ASN A 79 2.92 11.49 -29.78
N GLU A 80 1.74 11.95 -29.37
CA GLU A 80 0.87 12.80 -30.22
C GLU A 80 1.54 14.14 -30.50
N LYS A 81 2.08 14.81 -29.48
CA LYS A 81 2.79 16.09 -29.61
C LYS A 81 4.02 15.98 -30.53
N ARG A 82 4.76 14.88 -30.44
CA ARG A 82 5.91 14.61 -31.38
C ARG A 82 5.44 14.47 -32.81
N LYS A 83 4.32 13.79 -33.07
CA LYS A 83 3.72 13.69 -34.39
C LYS A 83 3.27 15.07 -34.90
N GLU A 84 2.56 15.86 -34.09
CA GLU A 84 2.15 17.20 -34.44
C GLU A 84 3.32 18.11 -34.79
N ALA A 85 4.39 18.11 -33.96
CA ALA A 85 5.60 18.87 -34.22
C ALA A 85 6.29 18.45 -35.53
N SER A 86 6.34 17.14 -35.80
CA SER A 86 6.90 16.61 -37.05
C SER A 86 6.08 17.05 -38.28
N PHE A 87 4.76 16.98 -38.20
CA PHE A 87 3.87 17.46 -39.27
C PHE A 87 3.99 18.98 -39.50
N ALA A 88 4.10 19.76 -38.42
CA ALA A 88 4.28 21.19 -38.49
C ALA A 88 5.60 21.55 -39.23
N ALA A 89 6.70 20.87 -38.88
CA ALA A 89 7.97 21.04 -39.50
C ALA A 89 7.95 20.66 -41.00
N GLN A 90 7.33 19.53 -41.37
CA GLN A 90 7.16 19.10 -42.75
C GLN A 90 6.32 20.08 -43.56
N THR A 91 5.24 20.59 -42.97
CA THR A 91 4.34 21.57 -43.59
C THR A 91 5.07 22.89 -43.83
N ALA A 92 5.86 23.37 -42.86
CA ALA A 92 6.66 24.57 -42.99
C ALA A 92 7.71 24.42 -44.14
N LEU A 93 8.35 23.27 -44.20
CA LEU A 93 9.33 22.95 -45.28
C LEU A 93 8.63 22.92 -46.66
N ALA A 94 7.49 22.23 -46.78
CA ALA A 94 6.75 22.14 -48.02
C ALA A 94 6.27 23.53 -48.50
N LYS A 95 5.77 24.39 -47.58
CA LYS A 95 5.42 25.77 -47.88
C LYS A 95 6.63 26.58 -48.34
N SER A 96 7.80 26.43 -47.71
CA SER A 96 9.03 27.09 -48.09
C SER A 96 9.48 26.69 -49.51
N ILE A 97 9.44 25.39 -49.82
CA ILE A 97 9.77 24.87 -51.15
C ILE A 97 8.80 25.39 -52.20
N GLY A 98 7.48 25.35 -51.92
CA GLY A 98 6.46 25.85 -52.80
C GLY A 98 6.57 27.35 -53.08
N ALA A 99 6.85 28.14 -52.02
CA ALA A 99 7.08 29.59 -52.18
C ALA A 99 8.32 29.90 -53.00
N LYS A 100 9.43 29.18 -52.81
CA LYS A 100 10.63 29.30 -53.65
C LYS A 100 10.34 28.93 -55.09
N GLY A 101 9.64 27.83 -55.33
CA GLY A 101 9.21 27.42 -56.68
C GLY A 101 8.38 28.50 -57.38
N ALA A 102 7.42 29.10 -56.68
CA ALA A 102 6.60 30.21 -57.20
C ALA A 102 7.43 31.47 -57.54
N ILE A 103 8.40 31.80 -56.67
CA ILE A 103 9.33 32.92 -56.92
C ILE A 103 10.15 32.67 -58.17
N LEU A 104 10.72 31.48 -58.35
CA LEU A 104 11.49 31.08 -59.51
C LEU A 104 10.64 31.05 -60.79
N ALA A 105 9.39 30.53 -60.70
CA ALA A 105 8.44 30.47 -61.82
C ALA A 105 7.92 31.84 -62.25
N SER A 106 7.95 32.88 -61.41
CA SER A 106 7.55 34.25 -61.76
C SER A 106 8.47 34.97 -62.74
N GLY A 107 9.60 34.35 -63.16
CA GLY A 107 10.55 34.91 -64.10
C GLY A 107 11.27 36.15 -63.60
N ARG A 108 11.15 36.50 -62.33
CA ARG A 108 11.89 37.62 -61.73
C ARG A 108 13.36 37.22 -61.52
N THR A 109 14.24 38.05 -61.85
CA THR A 109 15.68 37.87 -61.65
C THR A 109 16.26 39.04 -60.88
N GLY A 110 17.32 38.83 -60.10
CA GLY A 110 17.99 39.89 -59.35
C GLY A 110 18.03 39.70 -57.83
N GLN A 111 18.67 40.64 -57.14
CA GLN A 111 18.88 40.61 -55.70
C GLN A 111 17.61 40.49 -54.86
N SER A 112 16.50 41.03 -55.33
CA SER A 112 15.19 40.96 -54.64
C SER A 112 14.61 39.55 -54.58
N VAL A 113 14.91 38.68 -55.54
CA VAL A 113 14.51 37.26 -55.55
C VAL A 113 15.28 36.47 -54.51
N GLY A 114 16.60 36.74 -54.39
CA GLY A 114 17.42 36.14 -53.35
C GLY A 114 16.97 36.53 -51.94
N LEU A 115 16.61 37.80 -51.71
CA LEU A 115 16.10 38.26 -50.40
C LEU A 115 14.74 37.64 -50.02
N LEU A 116 13.81 37.50 -50.98
CA LEU A 116 12.53 36.81 -50.76
C LEU A 116 12.69 35.32 -50.46
N ALA A 117 13.63 34.63 -51.12
CA ALA A 117 13.94 33.25 -50.85
C ALA A 117 14.54 33.05 -49.45
N LEU A 118 15.47 33.93 -49.04
CA LEU A 118 16.05 33.95 -47.69
C LEU A 118 15.01 34.25 -46.59
N ASP A 119 14.07 35.16 -46.85
CA ASP A 119 12.99 35.46 -45.87
C ASP A 119 12.06 34.26 -45.67
N THR A 120 11.75 33.55 -46.75
CA THR A 120 10.95 32.32 -46.70
C THR A 120 11.66 31.22 -45.91
N GLU A 121 12.97 31.06 -46.07
CA GLU A 121 13.78 30.13 -45.28
C GLU A 121 13.82 30.52 -43.80
N ARG A 122 13.99 31.80 -43.53
CA ARG A 122 14.00 32.33 -42.16
C ARG A 122 12.66 32.07 -41.45
N GLN A 123 11.55 32.33 -42.15
CA GLN A 123 10.19 32.06 -41.56
C GLN A 123 9.98 30.56 -41.28
N ALA A 124 10.40 29.66 -42.19
CA ALA A 124 10.33 28.21 -41.94
C ALA A 124 11.22 27.78 -40.79
N GLY A 125 12.43 28.32 -40.64
CA GLY A 125 13.33 28.06 -39.52
C GLY A 125 12.76 28.54 -38.18
N VAL A 126 12.10 29.72 -38.16
CA VAL A 126 11.41 30.21 -36.95
C VAL A 126 10.26 29.29 -36.52
N GLN A 127 9.45 28.85 -37.48
CA GLN A 127 8.34 27.92 -37.22
C GLN A 127 8.83 26.56 -36.67
N GLU A 128 9.90 26.03 -37.23
CA GLU A 128 10.55 24.80 -36.75
C GLU A 128 11.09 24.97 -35.32
N ALA A 129 11.77 26.09 -35.04
CA ALA A 129 12.30 26.39 -33.72
C ALA A 129 11.19 26.53 -32.68
N GLN A 130 10.07 27.18 -33.04
CA GLN A 130 8.90 27.27 -32.18
C GLN A 130 8.28 25.90 -31.90
N ALA A 131 8.13 25.05 -32.92
CA ALA A 131 7.59 23.68 -32.74
C ALA A 131 8.47 22.84 -31.80
N LYS A 132 9.81 22.96 -31.93
CA LYS A 132 10.77 22.28 -31.04
C LYS A 132 10.68 22.80 -29.59
N ALA A 133 10.59 24.12 -29.42
CA ALA A 133 10.45 24.73 -28.08
C ALA A 133 9.16 24.31 -27.37
N MET A 134 8.04 24.25 -28.10
CA MET A 134 6.77 23.75 -27.57
C MET A 134 6.87 22.27 -27.17
N LEU A 135 7.45 21.43 -28.03
CA LEU A 135 7.64 20.02 -27.71
C LEU A 135 8.52 19.81 -26.48
N GLN A 136 9.54 20.65 -26.29
CA GLN A 136 10.39 20.59 -25.11
C GLN A 136 9.61 20.97 -23.85
N ALA A 137 8.82 22.06 -23.90
CA ALA A 137 7.96 22.47 -22.79
C ALA A 137 6.91 21.40 -22.40
N ASP A 138 6.30 20.76 -23.42
CA ASP A 138 5.36 19.64 -23.22
C ASP A 138 6.08 18.43 -22.59
N THR A 139 7.32 18.15 -23.00
CA THR A 139 8.15 17.08 -22.43
C THR A 139 8.47 17.34 -20.97
N ASP A 140 8.88 18.56 -20.63
CA ASP A 140 9.19 18.96 -19.24
C ASP A 140 7.94 18.88 -18.36
N THR A 141 6.79 19.29 -18.89
CA THR A 141 5.49 19.19 -18.19
C THR A 141 5.12 17.73 -17.91
N ALA A 142 5.27 16.85 -18.88
CA ALA A 142 4.98 15.43 -18.72
C ALA A 142 5.93 14.76 -17.71
N LEU A 143 7.22 15.12 -17.72
CA LEU A 143 8.18 14.61 -16.73
C LEU A 143 7.81 15.04 -15.31
N ILE A 144 7.37 16.28 -15.11
CA ILE A 144 6.88 16.75 -13.80
C ILE A 144 5.65 15.98 -13.37
N ALA A 145 4.69 15.75 -14.28
CA ALA A 145 3.48 14.97 -13.98
C ALA A 145 3.80 13.52 -13.59
N MET A 146 4.74 12.89 -14.29
CA MET A 146 5.23 11.53 -13.99
C MET A 146 5.94 11.49 -12.63
N ASP A 147 6.81 12.46 -12.31
CA ASP A 147 7.47 12.54 -11.01
C ASP A 147 6.47 12.73 -9.87
N ASN A 148 5.50 13.62 -10.03
CA ASN A 148 4.43 13.82 -9.06
C ASN A 148 3.63 12.53 -8.83
N ALA A 149 3.32 11.77 -9.87
CA ALA A 149 2.64 10.47 -9.75
C ALA A 149 3.50 9.44 -9.01
N PHE A 150 4.81 9.45 -9.23
CA PHE A 150 5.76 8.60 -8.52
C PHE A 150 5.82 8.96 -7.03
N GLN A 151 5.94 10.24 -6.68
CA GLN A 151 5.94 10.70 -5.29
C GLN A 151 4.62 10.36 -4.59
N ALA A 152 3.49 10.59 -5.26
CA ALA A 152 2.17 10.21 -4.72
C ALA A 152 2.05 8.70 -4.45
N ASN A 153 2.63 7.85 -5.30
CA ASN A 153 2.69 6.40 -5.08
C ASN A 153 3.54 6.07 -3.84
N LEU A 154 4.73 6.67 -3.71
CA LEU A 154 5.60 6.45 -2.55
C LEU A 154 4.94 6.87 -1.23
N ASP A 155 4.32 8.05 -1.20
CA ASP A 155 3.65 8.57 -0.01
C ASP A 155 2.40 7.74 0.33
N GLY A 156 1.64 7.35 -0.68
CA GLY A 156 0.51 6.44 -0.51
C GLY A 156 0.92 5.07 0.04
N ASN A 157 2.07 4.55 -0.37
CA ASN A 157 2.61 3.28 0.13
C ASN A 157 3.09 3.40 1.58
N ARG A 158 3.77 4.49 1.94
CA ARG A 158 4.16 4.79 3.34
C ARG A 158 2.93 4.91 4.25
N GLN A 159 1.86 5.58 3.77
CA GLN A 159 0.60 5.67 4.52
C GLN A 159 -0.09 4.31 4.67
N ALA A 160 -0.05 3.45 3.65
CA ALA A 160 -0.58 2.10 3.73
C ALA A 160 0.19 1.25 4.75
N GLU A 161 1.52 1.34 4.77
CA GLU A 161 2.39 0.65 5.74
C GLU A 161 2.17 1.14 7.17
N ALA A 162 2.00 2.44 7.36
CA ALA A 162 1.75 3.02 8.68
C ALA A 162 0.42 2.57 9.31
N LYS A 163 -0.52 2.05 8.52
CA LYS A 163 -1.80 1.49 8.98
C LYS A 163 -1.71 0.02 9.40
N VAL A 164 -0.62 -0.66 9.08
CA VAL A 164 -0.40 -2.04 9.53
C VAL A 164 -0.09 -2.02 11.02
N GLY A 165 -0.91 -2.74 11.81
CA GLY A 165 -0.73 -2.85 13.24
C GLY A 165 0.51 -3.67 13.63
N PHE A 166 0.76 -3.76 14.93
CA PHE A 166 1.81 -4.63 15.45
C PHE A 166 1.37 -6.09 15.36
N ASN A 167 2.31 -6.98 15.06
CA ASN A 167 2.06 -8.42 15.12
C ASN A 167 1.79 -8.81 16.58
N PRO A 168 0.60 -9.33 16.91
CA PRO A 168 0.28 -9.70 18.29
C PRO A 168 1.11 -10.87 18.76
N GLU A 169 1.78 -10.67 19.89
CA GLU A 169 2.53 -11.72 20.56
C GLU A 169 1.59 -12.74 21.21
N MET A 170 2.13 -13.94 21.49
CA MET A 170 1.38 -14.96 22.19
C MET A 170 1.12 -14.52 23.64
N PRO A 171 -0.13 -14.54 24.15
CA PRO A 171 -0.41 -14.09 25.50
C PRO A 171 0.22 -15.03 26.53
N TYR A 172 0.71 -14.46 27.62
CA TYR A 172 1.07 -15.26 28.79
C TYR A 172 -0.20 -15.90 29.37
N LEU A 173 -0.22 -17.23 29.42
CA LEU A 173 -1.36 -17.97 29.95
C LEU A 173 -1.13 -18.24 31.45
N PRO A 174 -2.09 -17.90 32.34
CA PRO A 174 -1.96 -18.17 33.76
C PRO A 174 -1.77 -19.68 34.01
N PRO A 175 -0.91 -20.06 34.96
CA PRO A 175 -0.69 -21.47 35.30
C PRO A 175 -1.97 -22.11 35.85
N MET A 176 -2.11 -23.40 35.62
CA MET A 176 -3.22 -24.17 36.26
C MET A 176 -2.95 -24.30 37.74
N PRO A 177 -4.01 -24.25 38.57
CA PRO A 177 -3.85 -24.46 40.01
C PRO A 177 -3.34 -25.87 40.31
N GLU A 178 -2.51 -25.98 41.34
CA GLU A 178 -2.00 -27.26 41.79
C GLU A 178 -3.11 -28.11 42.39
N VAL A 179 -3.04 -29.40 42.18
CA VAL A 179 -3.99 -30.36 42.76
C VAL A 179 -3.83 -30.38 44.30
N PRO A 180 -4.89 -30.17 45.07
CA PRO A 180 -4.80 -30.15 46.52
C PRO A 180 -4.41 -31.54 47.08
N ASN A 181 -3.61 -31.54 48.12
CA ASN A 181 -3.33 -32.75 48.88
C ASN A 181 -4.56 -33.05 49.78
N PHE A 182 -5.19 -34.19 49.55
CA PHE A 182 -6.30 -34.67 50.34
C PHE A 182 -5.80 -35.34 51.63
N VAL A 183 -6.54 -35.13 52.71
CA VAL A 183 -6.24 -35.76 54.01
C VAL A 183 -6.75 -37.21 53.99
N GLY A 184 -5.94 -38.15 54.39
CA GLY A 184 -6.33 -39.56 54.52
C GLY A 184 -7.28 -39.80 55.70
N PHE A 185 -8.16 -40.81 55.60
CA PHE A 185 -9.05 -41.23 56.67
C PHE A 185 -8.27 -41.93 57.80
N GLU A 186 -8.68 -41.72 59.06
CA GLU A 186 -8.17 -42.44 60.20
C GLU A 186 -8.75 -43.86 60.24
N ILE A 187 -7.91 -44.86 60.37
CA ILE A 187 -8.30 -46.26 60.58
C ILE A 187 -8.41 -46.49 62.09
N PRO A 188 -9.58 -46.88 62.66
CA PRO A 188 -9.69 -47.18 64.07
C PRO A 188 -8.85 -48.42 64.39
N THR A 189 -7.91 -48.29 65.31
CA THR A 189 -7.07 -49.38 65.90
C THR A 189 -7.61 -49.80 67.24
#